data_909fed9d2f24b84418d3b24d273a83c6
#
_entry.id   909fed9d2f24b84418d3b24d273a83c6
#
_cell.length_a   1.000
_cell.length_b   1.000
_cell.length_c   1.000
_cell.angle_alpha   90.00
_cell.angle_beta   90.00
_cell.angle_gamma   90.00
#
_symmetry.space_group_name_H-M   'P 1'
#
loop_
_entity.id
_entity.type
_entity.pdbx_description
1 polymer ?
#
loop_
_entity_poly.entity_id
_entity_poly.type
_entity_poly.pdbx_seq_one_letter_code
_entity_poly.pdbx_strand_id
1 'polypeptide(L)'
;GDLFFGGATLTLIVAFFTVVLSYPLGVLLALARTSNMPIFRLLATTFIEFIRGVPLITILIFFSVMLPLFLPEGMHLPEITSVTIGYALFSAAYVAENIRGGLQSVTRGQHEAAEAVGMSTSQKTVFIILPQALRMSIPPMVGHTIGTFKETSLLYIIGLFDLLYVGRSVIPNQTAFIGSTRENLLFVSVLYWVISYSMSKASLRIEKRVGLGER
;
A
#
# COMPACT_ATOMS: atom_id res chain seq x y z
N GLY A 1 14.78 13.13 -21.66
CA GLY A 1 13.54 13.05 -21.30
C GLY A 1 13.02 13.65 -20.06
N ASP A 2 12.41 13.17 -19.33
CA ASP A 2 11.14 13.22 -18.66
C ASP A 2 11.21 13.69 -17.21
N LEU A 3 11.77 14.88 -17.00
CA LEU A 3 11.61 15.65 -15.75
C LEU A 3 10.13 15.94 -15.41
N PHE A 4 9.21 15.69 -16.37
CA PHE A 4 7.78 15.93 -16.21
C PHE A 4 7.13 15.00 -15.18
N PHE A 5 7.69 13.80 -14.92
CA PHE A 5 7.19 12.82 -13.96
C PHE A 5 8.14 12.59 -12.78
N GLY A 6 9.01 13.56 -12.46
CA GLY A 6 9.93 13.47 -11.33
C GLY A 6 9.42 14.17 -10.06
N GLY A 7 10.16 14.02 -8.98
CA GLY A 7 9.92 14.67 -7.71
C GLY A 7 8.61 14.26 -7.05
N ALA A 8 7.88 15.23 -6.53
CA ALA A 8 6.61 15.00 -5.83
C ALA A 8 5.56 14.32 -6.71
N THR A 9 5.55 14.61 -8.02
CA THR A 9 4.59 14.00 -8.95
C THR A 9 4.78 12.49 -9.04
N LEU A 10 6.01 12.01 -9.23
CA LEU A 10 6.31 10.58 -9.27
C LEU A 10 5.96 9.92 -7.93
N THR A 11 6.38 10.53 -6.81
CA THR A 11 6.06 10.05 -5.45
C THR A 11 4.56 9.85 -5.27
N LEU A 12 3.74 10.85 -5.64
CA LEU A 12 2.28 10.80 -5.50
C LEU A 12 1.64 9.78 -6.45
N ILE A 13 2.10 9.70 -7.70
CA ILE A 13 1.58 8.73 -8.69
C ILE A 13 1.84 7.31 -8.20
N VAL A 14 3.08 6.97 -7.82
CA VAL A 14 3.41 5.63 -7.34
C VAL A 14 2.64 5.30 -6.07
N ALA A 15 2.57 6.22 -5.09
CA ALA A 15 1.80 6.00 -3.86
C ALA A 15 0.32 5.76 -4.17
N PHE A 16 -0.29 6.58 -5.02
CA PHE A 16 -1.70 6.48 -5.39
C PHE A 16 -2.03 5.13 -6.05
N PHE A 17 -1.29 4.77 -7.10
CA PHE A 17 -1.56 3.51 -7.80
C PHE A 17 -1.22 2.28 -6.94
N THR A 18 -0.19 2.35 -6.10
CA THR A 18 0.11 1.30 -5.11
C THR A 18 -1.09 1.08 -4.20
N VAL A 19 -1.67 2.13 -3.64
CA VAL A 19 -2.85 2.03 -2.76
C VAL A 19 -4.06 1.50 -3.53
N VAL A 20 -4.39 2.07 -4.69
CA VAL A 20 -5.55 1.68 -5.50
C VAL A 20 -5.50 0.20 -5.91
N LEU A 21 -4.32 -0.31 -6.25
CA LEU A 21 -4.16 -1.71 -6.65
C LEU A 21 -4.10 -2.65 -5.45
N SER A 22 -3.42 -2.26 -4.37
CA SER A 22 -3.20 -3.13 -3.22
C SER A 22 -4.46 -3.38 -2.39
N TYR A 23 -5.40 -2.43 -2.34
CA TYR A 23 -6.59 -2.57 -1.51
C TYR A 23 -7.53 -3.68 -1.99
N PRO A 24 -7.97 -3.72 -3.27
CA PRO A 24 -8.80 -4.83 -3.76
C PRO A 24 -8.06 -6.17 -3.69
N LEU A 25 -6.77 -6.21 -4.01
CA LEU A 25 -5.96 -7.42 -3.88
C LEU A 25 -5.85 -7.89 -2.43
N GLY A 26 -5.67 -6.97 -1.48
CA GLY A 26 -5.63 -7.28 -0.06
C GLY A 26 -6.94 -7.83 0.48
N VAL A 27 -8.09 -7.30 0.03
CA VAL A 27 -9.42 -7.86 0.36
C VAL A 27 -9.53 -9.30 -0.13
N LEU A 28 -9.18 -9.55 -1.39
CA LEU A 28 -9.22 -10.90 -1.98
C LEU A 28 -8.30 -11.88 -1.24
N LEU A 29 -7.09 -11.46 -0.93
CA LEU A 29 -6.12 -12.27 -0.17
C LEU A 29 -6.62 -12.55 1.25
N ALA A 30 -7.21 -11.58 1.94
CA ALA A 30 -7.77 -11.78 3.29
C ALA A 30 -8.91 -12.78 3.27
N LEU A 31 -9.84 -12.67 2.31
CA LEU A 31 -10.95 -13.59 2.14
C LEU A 31 -10.46 -14.99 1.76
N ALA A 32 -9.49 -15.10 0.86
CA ALA A 32 -8.90 -16.38 0.48
C ALA A 32 -8.21 -17.05 1.67
N ARG A 33 -7.44 -16.31 2.47
CA ARG A 33 -6.76 -16.81 3.68
C ARG A 33 -7.73 -17.30 4.74
N THR A 34 -8.90 -16.69 4.87
CA THR A 34 -9.92 -17.05 5.86
C THR A 34 -10.96 -18.03 5.34
N SER A 35 -10.87 -18.45 4.07
CA SER A 35 -11.82 -19.34 3.43
C SER A 35 -11.70 -20.78 3.92
N ASN A 36 -12.79 -21.54 3.79
CA ASN A 36 -12.81 -22.99 4.06
C ASN A 36 -12.20 -23.81 2.93
N MET A 37 -11.84 -23.19 1.79
CA MET A 37 -11.22 -23.87 0.65
C MET A 37 -9.71 -23.99 0.87
N PRO A 38 -9.17 -25.21 1.05
CA PRO A 38 -7.80 -25.41 1.50
C PRO A 38 -6.75 -24.88 0.52
N ILE A 39 -6.99 -25.00 -0.78
CA ILE A 39 -6.06 -24.54 -1.82
C ILE A 39 -5.93 -23.00 -1.79
N PHE A 40 -7.04 -22.27 -1.79
CA PHE A 40 -7.04 -20.80 -1.75
C PHE A 40 -6.42 -20.28 -0.45
N ARG A 41 -6.74 -20.93 0.67
CA ARG A 41 -6.15 -20.59 1.97
C ARG A 41 -4.64 -20.81 1.97
N LEU A 42 -4.17 -21.95 1.44
CA LEU A 42 -2.74 -22.26 1.37
C LEU A 42 -2.00 -21.23 0.51
N LEU A 43 -2.48 -20.99 -0.71
CA LEU A 43 -1.83 -20.05 -1.63
C LEU A 43 -1.78 -18.62 -1.06
N ALA A 44 -2.91 -18.13 -0.53
CA ALA A 44 -2.97 -16.80 0.06
C ALA A 44 -2.06 -16.69 1.30
N THR A 45 -2.07 -17.69 2.18
CA THR A 45 -1.21 -17.70 3.37
C THR A 45 0.26 -17.69 2.98
N THR A 46 0.68 -18.59 2.06
CA THR A 46 2.07 -18.65 1.60
C THR A 46 2.51 -17.33 0.96
N PHE A 47 1.68 -16.74 0.10
CA PHE A 47 1.99 -15.46 -0.51
C PHE A 47 2.15 -14.35 0.54
N ILE A 48 1.18 -14.21 1.45
CA ILE A 48 1.20 -13.17 2.49
C ILE A 48 2.43 -13.31 3.39
N GLU A 49 2.71 -14.50 3.89
CA GLU A 49 3.85 -14.73 4.78
C GLU A 49 5.19 -14.54 4.07
N PHE A 50 5.30 -15.00 2.82
CA PHE A 50 6.51 -14.81 2.01
C PHE A 50 6.78 -13.33 1.78
N ILE A 51 5.79 -12.58 1.26
CA ILE A 51 5.96 -11.16 0.94
C ILE A 51 6.25 -10.33 2.20
N ARG A 52 5.60 -10.63 3.32
CA ARG A 52 5.86 -9.92 4.59
C ARG A 52 7.19 -10.29 5.24
N GLY A 53 7.78 -11.42 4.85
CA GLY A 53 9.12 -11.82 5.29
C GLY A 53 10.26 -11.18 4.49
N VAL A 54 9.98 -10.53 3.36
CA VAL A 54 10.98 -9.92 2.49
C VAL A 54 10.96 -8.39 2.65
N PRO A 55 12.14 -7.71 2.74
CA PRO A 55 12.19 -6.26 2.77
C PRO A 55 11.60 -5.63 1.50
N LEU A 56 10.86 -4.52 1.64
CA LEU A 56 10.29 -3.79 0.49
C LEU A 56 11.34 -3.46 -0.57
N ILE A 57 12.52 -2.99 -0.16
CA ILE A 57 13.58 -2.63 -1.09
C ILE A 57 13.99 -3.81 -2.00
N THR A 58 13.99 -5.02 -1.48
CA THR A 58 14.30 -6.23 -2.27
C THR A 58 13.22 -6.46 -3.34
N ILE A 59 11.96 -6.24 -3.02
CA ILE A 59 10.85 -6.32 -3.99
C ILE A 59 11.01 -5.24 -5.07
N LEU A 60 11.32 -4.01 -4.68
CA LEU A 60 11.51 -2.91 -5.65
C LEU A 60 12.67 -3.20 -6.60
N ILE A 61 13.82 -3.68 -6.09
CA ILE A 61 14.97 -4.08 -6.92
C ILE A 61 14.60 -5.25 -7.85
N PHE A 62 13.87 -6.24 -7.35
CA PHE A 62 13.42 -7.36 -8.19
C PHE A 62 12.57 -6.87 -9.36
N PHE A 63 11.58 -6.02 -9.11
CA PHE A 63 10.68 -5.53 -10.13
C PHE A 63 11.34 -4.49 -11.07
N SER A 64 12.30 -3.70 -10.60
CA SER A 64 13.04 -2.74 -11.43
C SER A 64 14.08 -3.42 -12.33
N VAL A 65 14.89 -4.33 -11.75
CA VAL A 65 16.10 -4.85 -12.41
C VAL A 65 15.91 -6.29 -12.92
N MET A 66 15.31 -7.16 -12.09
CA MET A 66 15.25 -8.59 -12.42
C MET A 66 14.05 -8.97 -13.28
N LEU A 67 12.87 -8.43 -13.00
CA LEU A 67 11.67 -8.78 -13.75
C LEU A 67 11.83 -8.56 -15.26
N PRO A 68 12.44 -7.46 -15.76
CA PRO A 68 12.68 -7.27 -17.19
C PRO A 68 13.45 -8.41 -17.86
N LEU A 69 14.33 -9.11 -17.12
CA LEU A 69 15.11 -10.24 -17.65
C LEU A 69 14.28 -11.51 -17.87
N PHE A 70 13.13 -11.61 -17.25
CA PHE A 70 12.21 -12.75 -17.38
C PHE A 70 11.07 -12.49 -18.35
N LEU A 71 10.96 -11.27 -18.90
CA LEU A 71 9.92 -10.95 -19.87
C LEU A 71 10.30 -11.54 -21.25
N PRO A 72 9.30 -12.02 -22.03
CA PRO A 72 9.51 -12.46 -23.39
C PRO A 72 10.12 -11.36 -24.27
N GLU A 73 10.87 -11.76 -25.29
CA GLU A 73 11.44 -10.83 -26.29
C GLU A 73 10.33 -9.93 -26.88
N GLY A 74 10.59 -8.63 -26.89
CA GLY A 74 9.65 -7.63 -27.39
C GLY A 74 8.63 -7.11 -26.37
N MET A 75 8.56 -7.67 -25.16
CA MET A 75 7.73 -7.16 -24.09
C MET A 75 8.55 -6.22 -23.18
N HIS A 76 8.19 -4.94 -23.19
CA HIS A 76 8.80 -3.93 -22.32
C HIS A 76 7.76 -3.32 -21.39
N LEU A 77 7.96 -3.51 -20.09
CA LEU A 77 7.21 -2.79 -19.07
C LEU A 77 8.02 -1.54 -18.67
N PRO A 78 7.41 -0.34 -18.70
CA PRO A 78 8.05 0.85 -18.12
C PRO A 78 8.46 0.58 -16.68
N GLU A 79 9.64 1.01 -16.30
CA GLU A 79 10.19 0.75 -14.94
C GLU A 79 9.25 1.20 -13.83
N ILE A 80 8.66 2.40 -13.96
CA ILE A 80 7.68 2.93 -13.00
C ILE A 80 6.49 1.99 -12.84
N THR A 81 5.99 1.43 -13.96
CA THR A 81 4.86 0.49 -13.92
C THR A 81 5.25 -0.81 -13.23
N SER A 82 6.40 -1.37 -13.60
CA SER A 82 6.94 -2.59 -13.00
C SER A 82 7.10 -2.46 -11.48
N VAL A 83 7.76 -1.40 -11.05
CA VAL A 83 7.99 -1.09 -9.63
C VAL A 83 6.68 -0.85 -8.89
N THR A 84 5.73 -0.13 -9.49
CA THR A 84 4.41 0.12 -8.89
C THR A 84 3.64 -1.18 -8.68
N ILE A 85 3.71 -2.12 -9.64
CA ILE A 85 3.10 -3.45 -9.49
C ILE A 85 3.75 -4.21 -8.32
N GLY A 86 5.07 -4.25 -8.27
CA GLY A 86 5.80 -4.91 -7.17
C GLY A 86 5.44 -4.32 -5.81
N TYR A 87 5.38 -3.00 -5.72
CA TYR A 87 4.99 -2.31 -4.50
C TYR A 87 3.52 -2.57 -4.15
N ALA A 88 2.62 -2.62 -5.13
CA ALA A 88 1.22 -2.95 -4.89
C ALA A 88 1.04 -4.39 -4.36
N LEU A 89 1.79 -5.36 -4.87
CA LEU A 89 1.81 -6.74 -4.36
C LEU A 89 2.33 -6.81 -2.92
N PHE A 90 3.41 -6.08 -2.62
CA PHE A 90 3.93 -5.96 -1.26
C PHE A 90 2.88 -5.35 -0.32
N SER A 91 2.33 -4.21 -0.69
CA SER A 91 1.30 -3.50 0.08
C SER A 91 0.05 -4.37 0.28
N ALA A 92 -0.37 -5.14 -0.73
CA ALA A 92 -1.54 -6.01 -0.66
C ALA A 92 -1.44 -7.08 0.46
N ALA A 93 -0.23 -7.60 0.71
CA ALA A 93 -0.01 -8.55 1.80
C ALA A 93 -0.25 -7.93 3.19
N TYR A 94 0.14 -6.66 3.37
CA TYR A 94 -0.12 -5.92 4.62
C TYR A 94 -1.58 -5.49 4.74
N VAL A 95 -2.20 -5.04 3.66
CA VAL A 95 -3.63 -4.76 3.60
C VAL A 95 -4.45 -6.01 3.95
N ALA A 96 -4.07 -7.18 3.43
CA ALA A 96 -4.72 -8.45 3.75
C ALA A 96 -4.70 -8.76 5.24
N GLU A 97 -3.58 -8.51 5.93
CA GLU A 97 -3.48 -8.72 7.38
C GLU A 97 -4.30 -7.70 8.18
N ASN A 98 -4.34 -6.44 7.76
CA ASN A 98 -5.19 -5.44 8.38
C ASN A 98 -6.68 -5.83 8.27
N ILE A 99 -7.11 -6.31 7.10
CA ILE A 99 -8.49 -6.78 6.87
C ILE A 99 -8.77 -8.07 7.65
N ARG A 100 -7.80 -9.00 7.71
CA ARG A 100 -7.94 -10.21 8.53
C ARG A 100 -8.16 -9.85 10.01
N GLY A 101 -7.43 -8.87 10.52
CA GLY A 101 -7.67 -8.32 11.87
C GLY A 101 -9.08 -7.78 12.03
N GLY A 102 -9.59 -7.05 11.05
CA GLY A 102 -10.97 -6.58 11.00
C GLY A 102 -11.99 -7.72 10.95
N LEU A 103 -11.76 -8.76 10.12
CA LEU A 103 -12.63 -9.94 10.07
C LEU A 103 -12.71 -10.67 11.42
N GLN A 104 -11.60 -10.76 12.14
CA GLN A 104 -11.55 -11.38 13.46
C GLN A 104 -12.21 -10.53 14.56
N SER A 105 -12.37 -9.23 14.37
CA SER A 105 -13.03 -8.34 15.32
C SER A 105 -14.56 -8.39 15.25
N VAL A 106 -15.13 -8.97 14.18
CA VAL A 106 -16.58 -9.14 14.06
C VAL A 106 -17.05 -10.21 15.04
N THR A 107 -18.04 -9.86 15.87
CA THR A 107 -18.52 -10.72 16.94
C THR A 107 -19.20 -11.98 16.40
N ARG A 108 -19.05 -13.08 17.15
CA ARG A 108 -19.65 -14.37 16.78
C ARG A 108 -21.16 -14.30 16.63
N GLY A 109 -21.83 -13.44 17.43
CA GLY A 109 -23.26 -13.21 17.33
C GLY A 109 -23.72 -12.68 15.96
N GLN A 110 -22.88 -11.92 15.23
CA GLN A 110 -23.19 -11.49 13.86
C GLN A 110 -23.23 -12.66 12.88
N HIS A 111 -22.34 -13.63 13.05
CA HIS A 111 -22.32 -14.85 12.24
C HIS A 111 -23.55 -15.73 12.54
N GLU A 112 -23.88 -15.91 13.81
CA GLU A 112 -25.00 -16.72 14.27
C GLU A 112 -26.34 -16.10 13.86
N ALA A 113 -26.49 -14.76 13.99
CA ALA A 113 -27.70 -14.06 13.56
C ALA A 113 -27.94 -14.16 12.05
N ALA A 114 -26.89 -14.02 11.25
CA ALA A 114 -26.98 -14.18 9.80
C ALA A 114 -27.38 -15.61 9.39
N GLU A 115 -26.88 -16.61 10.09
CA GLU A 115 -27.23 -18.01 9.89
C GLU A 115 -28.69 -18.29 10.30
N ALA A 116 -29.14 -17.71 11.40
CA ALA A 116 -30.51 -17.86 11.89
C ALA A 116 -31.58 -17.33 10.92
N VAL A 117 -31.24 -16.29 10.11
CA VAL A 117 -32.14 -15.78 9.05
C VAL A 117 -31.93 -16.49 7.70
N GLY A 118 -31.18 -17.61 7.67
CA GLY A 118 -31.01 -18.47 6.50
C GLY A 118 -30.07 -17.93 5.43
N MET A 119 -29.14 -17.03 5.76
CA MET A 119 -28.14 -16.53 4.82
C MET A 119 -27.14 -17.63 4.45
N SER A 120 -26.86 -17.77 3.16
CA SER A 120 -25.71 -18.58 2.71
C SER A 120 -24.38 -17.98 3.18
N THR A 121 -23.32 -18.79 3.21
CA THR A 121 -21.98 -18.32 3.60
C THR A 121 -21.53 -17.11 2.79
N SER A 122 -21.78 -17.09 1.47
CA SER A 122 -21.42 -15.96 0.62
C SER A 122 -22.24 -14.71 0.96
N GLN A 123 -23.55 -14.84 1.15
CA GLN A 123 -24.42 -13.72 1.54
C GLN A 123 -24.00 -13.15 2.91
N LYS A 124 -23.79 -14.01 3.91
CA LYS A 124 -23.31 -13.63 5.22
C LYS A 124 -22.00 -12.86 5.12
N THR A 125 -21.02 -13.41 4.36
CA THR A 125 -19.71 -12.78 4.21
C THR A 125 -19.80 -11.41 3.54
N VAL A 126 -20.49 -11.31 2.40
CA VAL A 126 -20.52 -10.08 1.59
C VAL A 126 -21.38 -8.99 2.23
N PHE A 127 -22.54 -9.33 2.79
CA PHE A 127 -23.50 -8.32 3.25
C PHE A 127 -23.38 -7.98 4.74
N ILE A 128 -22.86 -8.88 5.57
CA ILE A 128 -22.83 -8.68 7.03
C ILE A 128 -21.40 -8.54 7.55
N ILE A 129 -20.55 -9.52 7.25
CA ILE A 129 -19.24 -9.62 7.90
C ILE A 129 -18.22 -8.68 7.27
N LEU A 130 -18.09 -8.69 5.94
CA LEU A 130 -17.09 -7.89 5.23
C LEU A 130 -17.27 -6.37 5.42
N PRO A 131 -18.48 -5.79 5.35
CA PRO A 131 -18.67 -4.37 5.61
C PRO A 131 -18.24 -3.96 7.02
N GLN A 132 -18.55 -4.77 8.02
CA GLN A 132 -18.13 -4.54 9.41
C GLN A 132 -16.61 -4.68 9.57
N ALA A 133 -16.02 -5.73 9.00
CA ALA A 133 -14.58 -5.96 9.01
C ALA A 133 -13.80 -4.82 8.35
N LEU A 134 -14.25 -4.36 7.17
CA LEU A 134 -13.63 -3.22 6.47
C LEU A 134 -13.70 -1.95 7.32
N ARG A 135 -14.85 -1.68 7.95
CA ARG A 135 -14.99 -0.55 8.86
C ARG A 135 -13.98 -0.62 10.00
N MET A 136 -13.84 -1.77 10.66
CA MET A 136 -12.87 -1.95 11.75
C MET A 136 -11.41 -1.89 11.27
N SER A 137 -11.16 -2.14 9.99
CA SER A 137 -9.83 -2.06 9.38
C SER A 137 -9.42 -0.64 8.98
N ILE A 138 -10.33 0.34 8.98
CA ILE A 138 -10.03 1.72 8.52
C ILE A 138 -8.81 2.32 9.24
N PRO A 139 -8.70 2.32 10.60
CA PRO A 139 -7.56 2.95 11.26
C PRO A 139 -6.21 2.35 10.86
N PRO A 140 -5.98 1.02 10.92
CA PRO A 140 -4.72 0.44 10.48
C PRO A 140 -4.46 0.61 8.97
N MET A 141 -5.50 0.62 8.13
CA MET A 141 -5.35 0.84 6.68
C MET A 141 -4.90 2.27 6.38
N VAL A 142 -5.37 3.26 7.11
CA VAL A 142 -4.89 4.63 6.96
C VAL A 142 -3.44 4.75 7.39
N GLY A 143 -3.07 4.16 8.52
CA GLY A 143 -1.66 4.10 8.94
C GLY A 143 -0.77 3.49 7.87
N HIS A 144 -1.23 2.39 7.27
CA HIS A 144 -0.54 1.74 6.15
C HIS A 144 -0.44 2.64 4.91
N THR A 145 -1.52 3.34 4.51
CA THR A 145 -1.51 4.30 3.39
C THR A 145 -0.47 5.40 3.59
N ILE A 146 -0.39 5.98 4.80
CA ILE A 146 0.61 7.00 5.15
C ILE A 146 2.02 6.39 5.10
N GLY A 147 2.18 5.15 5.57
CA GLY A 147 3.41 4.38 5.46
C GLY A 147 3.84 4.23 4.00
N THR A 148 2.95 3.72 3.15
CA THR A 148 3.17 3.57 1.70
C THR A 148 3.63 4.86 1.04
N PHE A 149 2.98 6.00 1.34
CA PHE A 149 3.43 7.30 0.84
C PHE A 149 4.87 7.63 1.28
N LYS A 150 5.24 7.41 2.55
CA LYS A 150 6.60 7.69 3.04
C LYS A 150 7.65 6.74 2.48
N GLU A 151 7.29 5.49 2.29
CA GLU A 151 8.17 4.43 1.76
C GLU A 151 8.48 4.61 0.27
N THR A 152 7.74 5.48 -0.47
CA THR A 152 8.15 5.87 -1.84
C THR A 152 9.54 6.49 -1.87
N SER A 153 10.06 7.01 -0.76
CA SER A 153 11.44 7.48 -0.66
C SER A 153 12.48 6.38 -0.95
N LEU A 154 12.13 5.10 -0.88
CA LEU A 154 12.99 3.99 -1.29
C LEU A 154 13.21 3.92 -2.80
N LEU A 155 12.36 4.57 -3.61
CA LEU A 155 12.52 4.68 -5.06
C LEU A 155 13.85 5.36 -5.43
N TYR A 156 14.35 6.24 -4.55
CA TYR A 156 15.69 6.83 -4.66
C TYR A 156 16.79 5.78 -4.85
N ILE A 157 16.70 4.64 -4.14
CA ILE A 157 17.75 3.60 -4.14
C ILE A 157 17.83 2.89 -5.49
N ILE A 158 16.71 2.75 -6.19
CA ILE A 158 16.65 2.13 -7.52
C ILE A 158 16.81 3.14 -8.65
N GLY A 159 17.13 4.40 -8.33
CA GLY A 159 17.43 5.44 -9.31
C GLY A 159 16.22 6.15 -9.92
N LEU A 160 15.02 5.93 -9.39
CA LEU A 160 13.84 6.68 -9.82
C LEU A 160 13.86 8.09 -9.21
N PHE A 161 13.46 9.08 -10.03
CA PHE A 161 13.48 10.50 -9.68
C PHE A 161 12.31 10.90 -8.78
N ASP A 162 12.19 10.24 -7.62
CA ASP A 162 11.21 10.59 -6.60
C ASP A 162 11.54 11.94 -5.91
N LEU A 163 10.70 12.33 -4.95
CA LEU A 163 10.88 13.59 -4.21
C LEU A 163 12.23 13.63 -3.46
N LEU A 164 12.65 12.51 -2.87
CA LEU A 164 13.92 12.43 -2.15
C LEU A 164 15.11 12.51 -3.12
N TYR A 165 15.04 11.85 -4.27
CA TYR A 165 16.10 11.90 -5.29
C TYR A 165 16.30 13.33 -5.80
N VAL A 166 15.20 14.03 -6.09
CA VAL A 166 15.27 15.41 -6.57
C VAL A 166 15.92 16.32 -5.52
N GLY A 167 15.50 16.24 -4.26
CA GLY A 167 16.05 17.07 -3.19
C GLY A 167 17.50 16.75 -2.83
N ARG A 168 17.90 15.47 -2.90
CA ARG A 168 19.23 15.03 -2.51
C ARG A 168 20.27 15.13 -3.63
N SER A 169 19.86 14.89 -4.86
CA SER A 169 20.79 14.70 -5.97
C SER A 169 20.59 15.67 -7.12
N VAL A 170 19.35 15.99 -7.50
CA VAL A 170 19.13 16.86 -8.67
C VAL A 170 19.37 18.32 -8.35
N ILE A 171 18.73 18.83 -7.31
CA ILE A 171 18.82 20.28 -6.95
C ILE A 171 20.24 20.65 -6.51
N PRO A 172 20.92 19.92 -5.58
CA PRO A 172 22.26 20.31 -5.13
C PRO A 172 23.35 20.27 -6.21
N ASN A 173 23.11 19.57 -7.32
CA ASN A 173 24.02 19.51 -8.46
C ASN A 173 23.83 20.65 -9.47
N GLN A 174 22.81 21.49 -9.29
CA GLN A 174 22.65 22.70 -10.09
C GLN A 174 23.55 23.81 -9.57
N THR A 175 24.17 24.58 -10.47
CA THR A 175 25.17 25.61 -10.15
C THR A 175 24.70 26.59 -9.08
N ALA A 176 23.43 26.98 -9.11
CA ALA A 176 22.84 27.91 -8.14
C ALA A 176 22.64 27.32 -6.73
N PHE A 177 22.70 25.98 -6.58
CA PHE A 177 22.38 25.26 -5.34
C PHE A 177 23.49 24.32 -4.85
N ILE A 178 24.70 24.49 -5.40
CA ILE A 178 25.87 23.69 -4.97
C ILE A 178 26.09 23.86 -3.46
N GLY A 179 26.15 22.72 -2.76
CA GLY A 179 26.35 22.66 -1.31
C GLY A 179 25.08 22.74 -0.46
N SER A 180 23.90 22.99 -1.06
CA SER A 180 22.63 23.14 -0.34
C SER A 180 21.92 21.80 -0.02
N THR A 181 22.63 20.68 0.00
CA THR A 181 22.03 19.34 0.22
C THR A 181 21.27 19.25 1.55
N ARG A 182 21.79 19.87 2.62
CA ARG A 182 21.17 19.82 3.95
C ARG A 182 19.83 20.57 3.97
N GLU A 183 19.83 21.76 3.41
CA GLU A 183 18.65 22.64 3.30
C GLU A 183 17.55 21.97 2.45
N ASN A 184 17.94 21.38 1.32
CA ASN A 184 17.02 20.64 0.45
C ASN A 184 16.44 19.41 1.14
N LEU A 185 17.23 18.64 1.87
CA LEU A 185 16.74 17.49 2.63
C LEU A 185 15.80 17.92 3.75
N LEU A 186 16.08 19.03 4.42
CA LEU A 186 15.17 19.61 5.42
C LEU A 186 13.83 19.98 4.76
N PHE A 187 13.87 20.66 3.62
CA PHE A 187 12.67 21.03 2.86
C PHE A 187 11.87 19.80 2.43
N VAL A 188 12.51 18.79 1.86
CA VAL A 188 11.87 17.51 1.49
C VAL A 188 11.24 16.83 2.71
N SER A 189 11.93 16.81 3.85
CA SER A 189 11.40 16.24 5.09
C SER A 189 10.15 16.97 5.57
N VAL A 190 10.13 18.29 5.47
CA VAL A 190 8.94 19.11 5.79
C VAL A 190 7.81 18.81 4.84
N LEU A 191 8.06 18.64 3.53
CA LEU A 191 7.03 18.26 2.56
C LEU A 191 6.41 16.89 2.88
N TYR A 192 7.25 15.87 3.16
CA TYR A 192 6.75 14.56 3.59
C TYR A 192 5.92 14.65 4.87
N TRP A 193 6.37 15.47 5.82
CA TRP A 193 5.63 15.69 7.07
C TRP A 193 4.28 16.38 6.84
N VAL A 194 4.24 17.47 6.06
CA VAL A 194 2.99 18.21 5.76
C VAL A 194 1.97 17.29 5.09
N ILE A 195 2.38 16.52 4.09
CA ILE A 195 1.48 15.61 3.36
C ILE A 195 1.00 14.50 4.30
N SER A 196 1.90 13.83 5.03
CA SER A 196 1.56 12.77 5.98
C SER A 196 0.64 13.26 7.10
N TYR A 197 0.90 14.46 7.63
CA TYR A 197 0.06 15.09 8.65
C TYR A 197 -1.34 15.41 8.10
N SER A 198 -1.41 15.93 6.87
CA SER A 198 -2.70 16.22 6.22
C SER A 198 -3.51 14.94 5.99
N MET A 199 -2.86 13.85 5.55
CA MET A 199 -3.48 12.53 5.42
C MET A 199 -4.00 12.02 6.78
N SER A 200 -3.20 12.14 7.84
CA SER A 200 -3.59 11.74 9.19
C SER A 200 -4.78 12.55 9.71
N LYS A 201 -4.81 13.86 9.47
CA LYS A 201 -5.98 14.69 9.85
C LYS A 201 -7.23 14.36 9.04
N ALA A 202 -7.09 14.06 7.76
CA ALA A 202 -8.21 13.60 6.91
C ALA A 202 -8.77 12.27 7.40
N SER A 203 -7.89 11.34 7.79
CA SER A 203 -8.24 10.04 8.38
C SER A 203 -9.11 10.16 9.62
N LEU A 204 -8.71 10.98 10.58
CA LEU A 204 -9.48 11.20 11.80
C LEU A 204 -10.91 11.68 11.54
N ARG A 205 -11.12 12.43 10.44
CA ARG A 205 -12.47 12.85 10.01
C ARG A 205 -13.27 11.67 9.45
N ILE A 206 -12.61 10.79 8.69
CA ILE A 206 -13.24 9.57 8.14
C ILE A 206 -13.60 8.63 9.29
N GLU A 207 -12.68 8.37 10.21
CA GLU A 207 -12.90 7.51 11.38
C GLU A 207 -14.10 7.97 12.22
N LYS A 208 -14.20 9.28 12.49
CA LYS A 208 -15.36 9.86 13.18
C LYS A 208 -16.66 9.66 12.42
N ARG A 209 -16.67 9.87 11.09
CA ARG A 209 -17.87 9.68 10.26
C ARG A 209 -18.36 8.23 10.22
N VAL A 210 -17.46 7.27 10.34
CA VAL A 210 -17.81 5.84 10.41
C VAL A 210 -18.07 5.37 11.85
N GLY A 211 -18.06 6.28 12.84
CA GLY A 211 -18.38 5.97 14.24
C GLY A 211 -17.28 5.16 14.96
N LEU A 212 -16.01 5.31 14.55
CA LEU A 212 -14.86 4.67 15.18
C LEU A 212 -14.14 5.58 16.21
N GLY A 213 -14.53 6.85 16.28
CA GLY A 213 -13.86 7.88 17.10
C GLY A 213 -14.56 8.24 18.40
N GLU A 214 -15.61 7.53 18.78
CA GLU A 214 -16.34 7.75 20.05
C GLU A 214 -15.94 6.65 21.05
N ARG A 215 -14.85 6.92 21.77
CA ARG A 215 -14.49 6.31 23.05
C ARG A 215 -14.02 7.40 23.99
#